data_d125f659995cc9f00d804dc247f87245
#
_entry.id   d125f659995cc9f00d804dc247f87245
#
_cell.length_a   1.000
_cell.length_b   1.000
_cell.length_c   1.000
_cell.angle_alpha   90.00
_cell.angle_beta   90.00
_cell.angle_gamma   90.00
#
_symmetry.space_group_name_H-M   'P 1'
#
loop_
_entity.id
_entity.type
_entity.pdbx_description
1 polymer ?
#
loop_
_entity_poly.entity_id
_entity_poly.type
_entity_poly.pdbx_seq_one_letter_code
_entity_poly.pdbx_strand_id
1 'polypeptide(L)'
;SAGAALPSLGAVSLAPEWSRGAAASGPVSFIVRPPRMHLGLVTYNLAQDWDIPTIIRNCETAQFEGVELRTSHAHKVEVNLTREQRQEVKKRFADSKVQLVGLGSTFDYHTPDQAKLRKDIEATREYLVLAHDVGAHGIKVRPNALPPEVPVAKTLAQIGRALGELGDFARDHGQVIRLEVHGAGTSFPPHIKTILDTANHPSVGACWNSNPTDLDGEGWDHNFDLLKDKIFCVHMRDLFIEDYPFRKLLTRLNAINFTGFCLAEIPASADPVRVMKYYRALWLAYQELL
;
A
#
# COMPACT_ATOMS: atom_id res chain seq x y z
N SER A 1 65.65 11.24 -64.43
CA SER A 1 64.64 10.34 -63.80
C SER A 1 64.00 11.04 -62.62
N ALA A 2 62.78 11.47 -62.89
CA ALA A 2 61.98 12.21 -61.93
C ALA A 2 61.19 11.20 -61.08
N GLY A 3 61.33 11.32 -59.75
CA GLY A 3 60.51 10.64 -58.78
C GLY A 3 59.35 11.52 -58.37
N ALA A 4 58.14 11.14 -58.73
CA ALA A 4 56.93 11.81 -58.27
C ALA A 4 56.55 11.28 -56.90
N ALA A 5 56.42 12.19 -55.92
CA ALA A 5 55.89 11.92 -54.62
C ALA A 5 54.35 12.00 -54.67
N LEU A 6 53.66 10.96 -54.18
CA LEU A 6 52.20 10.93 -54.00
C LEU A 6 51.82 11.67 -52.72
N PRO A 7 50.72 12.44 -52.68
CA PRO A 7 50.23 13.09 -51.48
C PRO A 7 49.51 12.09 -50.53
N SER A 8 49.83 12.19 -49.25
CA SER A 8 49.20 11.41 -48.21
C SER A 8 47.73 11.90 -48.02
N LEU A 9 46.80 10.97 -48.19
CA LEU A 9 45.39 11.15 -47.82
C LEU A 9 45.26 11.20 -46.30
N GLY A 10 44.96 12.37 -45.77
CA GLY A 10 44.61 12.54 -44.37
C GLY A 10 43.29 11.80 -44.04
N ALA A 11 43.35 10.93 -43.05
CA ALA A 11 42.16 10.27 -42.52
C ALA A 11 41.26 11.28 -41.81
N VAL A 12 40.09 11.57 -42.42
CA VAL A 12 39.03 12.34 -41.78
C VAL A 12 38.38 11.42 -40.76
N SER A 13 38.58 11.72 -39.46
CA SER A 13 37.91 11.07 -38.35
C SER A 13 36.44 11.50 -38.32
N LEU A 14 35.55 10.60 -38.72
CA LEU A 14 34.11 10.75 -38.54
C LEU A 14 33.71 10.24 -37.15
N ALA A 15 34.17 10.93 -36.10
CA ALA A 15 33.55 10.78 -34.78
C ALA A 15 32.26 11.61 -34.79
N PRO A 16 31.09 11.04 -34.41
CA PRO A 16 29.88 11.83 -34.28
C PRO A 16 30.09 12.85 -33.16
N GLU A 17 30.01 14.12 -33.50
CA GLU A 17 29.91 15.20 -32.51
C GLU A 17 28.59 15.05 -31.77
N TRP A 18 28.61 14.34 -30.64
CA TRP A 18 27.56 14.51 -29.65
C TRP A 18 27.70 15.93 -29.11
N SER A 19 26.89 16.85 -29.61
CA SER A 19 26.82 18.22 -29.11
C SER A 19 26.66 18.15 -27.60
N ARG A 20 27.65 18.68 -26.87
CA ARG A 20 27.54 18.93 -25.45
C ARG A 20 26.46 20.00 -25.28
N GLY A 21 25.21 19.53 -25.13
CA GLY A 21 24.12 20.42 -24.72
C GLY A 21 24.53 21.13 -23.45
N ALA A 22 24.23 22.41 -23.37
CA ALA A 22 24.42 23.23 -22.19
C ALA A 22 23.90 22.49 -20.96
N ALA A 23 24.67 22.50 -19.88
CA ALA A 23 24.27 21.87 -18.63
C ALA A 23 22.90 22.43 -18.21
N ALA A 24 21.90 21.55 -18.19
CA ALA A 24 20.57 21.88 -17.71
C ALA A 24 20.70 22.29 -16.24
N SER A 25 20.32 23.52 -15.92
CA SER A 25 20.30 24.06 -14.58
C SER A 25 19.16 23.44 -13.78
N GLY A 26 19.43 22.38 -13.03
CA GLY A 26 18.48 21.70 -12.14
C GLY A 26 17.93 20.37 -12.64
N PRO A 27 17.30 19.57 -11.80
CA PRO A 27 16.71 18.30 -12.19
C PRO A 27 15.51 18.52 -13.13
N VAL A 28 15.54 17.91 -14.31
CA VAL A 28 14.41 17.92 -15.25
C VAL A 28 13.32 17.03 -14.67
N SER A 29 12.13 17.61 -14.44
CA SER A 29 10.96 16.82 -14.08
C SER A 29 10.30 16.28 -15.34
N PHE A 30 10.20 14.95 -15.44
CA PHE A 30 9.47 14.28 -16.51
C PHE A 30 8.00 14.05 -16.17
N ILE A 31 7.55 14.46 -15.00
CA ILE A 31 6.16 14.33 -14.57
C ILE A 31 5.36 15.45 -15.24
N VAL A 32 4.41 15.08 -16.10
CA VAL A 32 3.58 16.02 -16.87
C VAL A 32 2.44 16.62 -16.03
N ARG A 33 2.02 15.90 -14.99
CA ARG A 33 1.04 16.36 -14.00
C ARG A 33 1.20 15.58 -12.69
N PRO A 34 0.92 16.17 -11.51
CA PRO A 34 1.02 15.47 -10.25
C PRO A 34 -0.03 14.34 -10.16
N PRO A 35 0.30 13.20 -9.54
CA PRO A 35 -0.68 12.15 -9.25
C PRO A 35 -1.73 12.66 -8.26
N ARG A 36 -2.95 12.13 -8.35
CA ARG A 36 -4.00 12.37 -7.35
C ARG A 36 -3.88 11.45 -6.15
N MET A 37 -3.45 10.21 -6.41
CA MET A 37 -3.20 9.19 -5.41
C MET A 37 -1.81 9.36 -4.82
N HIS A 38 -1.62 8.86 -3.61
CA HIS A 38 -0.34 8.82 -2.95
C HIS A 38 0.29 7.44 -3.06
N LEU A 39 1.60 7.38 -3.24
CA LEU A 39 2.35 6.13 -3.23
C LEU A 39 2.99 5.93 -1.86
N GLY A 40 2.80 4.74 -1.29
CA GLY A 40 3.42 4.36 -0.03
C GLY A 40 3.92 2.92 -0.02
N LEU A 41 4.40 2.48 1.12
CA LEU A 41 5.00 1.18 1.36
C LEU A 41 4.26 0.45 2.48
N VAL A 42 4.03 -0.85 2.32
CA VAL A 42 3.79 -1.78 3.44
C VAL A 42 5.13 -2.36 3.85
N THR A 43 5.44 -2.41 5.15
CA THR A 43 6.73 -2.95 5.58
C THR A 43 6.93 -4.44 5.25
N TYR A 44 5.87 -5.17 5.00
CA TYR A 44 5.89 -6.58 4.57
C TYR A 44 6.09 -6.70 3.04
N ASN A 45 7.12 -7.33 2.47
CA ASN A 45 8.30 -7.95 3.08
C ASN A 45 9.54 -7.06 2.99
N LEU A 46 9.54 -6.07 2.05
CA LEU A 46 10.71 -5.28 1.66
C LEU A 46 11.39 -4.59 2.86
N ALA A 47 10.60 -4.09 3.79
CA ALA A 47 11.06 -3.26 4.89
C ALA A 47 10.88 -3.92 6.28
N GLN A 48 10.67 -5.24 6.33
CA GLN A 48 10.40 -5.93 7.58
C GLN A 48 11.52 -5.80 8.63
N ASP A 49 12.76 -5.65 8.15
CA ASP A 49 13.97 -5.53 8.98
C ASP A 49 14.42 -4.08 9.20
N TRP A 50 13.60 -3.08 8.79
CA TRP A 50 13.97 -1.68 8.92
C TRP A 50 13.40 -1.07 10.20
N ASP A 51 14.23 -0.28 10.88
CA ASP A 51 13.78 0.63 11.93
C ASP A 51 13.11 1.88 11.34
N ILE A 52 12.45 2.69 12.18
CA ILE A 52 11.73 3.89 11.73
C ILE A 52 12.64 4.88 10.98
N PRO A 53 13.87 5.22 11.45
CA PRO A 53 14.74 6.10 10.69
C PRO A 53 15.10 5.59 9.30
N THR A 54 15.31 4.28 9.15
CA THR A 54 15.59 3.64 7.86
C THR A 54 14.38 3.66 6.93
N ILE A 55 13.18 3.38 7.47
CA ILE A 55 11.92 3.47 6.72
C ILE A 55 11.75 4.89 6.16
N ILE A 56 11.84 5.92 7.01
CA ILE A 56 11.67 7.32 6.62
C ILE A 56 12.69 7.70 5.54
N ARG A 57 13.97 7.48 5.78
CA ARG A 57 15.04 7.79 4.84
C ARG A 57 14.85 7.14 3.47
N ASN A 58 14.51 5.85 3.45
CA ASN A 58 14.35 5.12 2.20
C ASN A 58 13.09 5.55 1.45
N CYS A 59 11.98 5.79 2.15
CA CYS A 59 10.76 6.35 1.55
C CYS A 59 11.02 7.73 0.96
N GLU A 60 11.66 8.65 1.68
CA GLU A 60 12.01 9.98 1.17
C GLU A 60 12.93 9.89 -0.06
N THR A 61 13.96 9.03 -0.01
CA THR A 61 14.91 8.85 -1.12
C THR A 61 14.23 8.30 -2.38
N ALA A 62 13.24 7.42 -2.21
CA ALA A 62 12.47 6.84 -3.32
C ALA A 62 11.20 7.64 -3.67
N GLN A 63 10.93 8.75 -2.95
CA GLN A 63 9.73 9.58 -3.09
C GLN A 63 8.43 8.78 -2.86
N PHE A 64 8.44 7.91 -1.84
CA PHE A 64 7.25 7.30 -1.28
C PHE A 64 6.72 8.20 -0.18
N GLU A 65 5.43 8.52 -0.23
CA GLU A 65 4.81 9.56 0.60
C GLU A 65 4.26 9.02 1.93
N GLY A 66 4.18 7.70 2.08
CA GLY A 66 3.66 7.10 3.30
C GLY A 66 4.08 5.66 3.53
N VAL A 67 3.78 5.17 4.72
CA VAL A 67 4.05 3.77 5.11
C VAL A 67 2.95 3.21 5.99
N GLU A 68 2.62 1.94 5.80
CA GLU A 68 1.87 1.09 6.73
C GLU A 68 2.86 0.19 7.47
N LEU A 69 2.88 0.28 8.79
CA LEU A 69 3.74 -0.52 9.65
C LEU A 69 3.04 -1.84 10.01
N ARG A 70 3.51 -2.93 9.46
CA ARG A 70 2.96 -4.26 9.78
C ARG A 70 3.50 -4.72 11.12
N THR A 71 2.63 -5.23 12.00
CA THR A 71 3.00 -5.75 13.34
C THR A 71 4.12 -6.79 13.31
N SER A 72 4.90 -6.86 14.37
CA SER A 72 6.01 -7.80 14.60
C SER A 72 7.24 -7.58 13.73
N HIS A 73 7.38 -6.41 13.11
CA HIS A 73 8.55 -6.03 12.32
C HIS A 73 9.58 -5.24 13.14
N ALA A 74 10.75 -5.00 12.57
CA ALA A 74 11.89 -4.38 13.27
C ALA A 74 11.66 -2.93 13.72
N HIS A 75 10.65 -2.23 13.20
CA HIS A 75 10.24 -0.90 13.68
C HIS A 75 9.72 -0.90 15.12
N LYS A 76 9.28 -2.04 15.65
CA LYS A 76 8.84 -2.27 17.05
C LYS A 76 7.70 -1.35 17.53
N VAL A 77 6.85 -0.86 16.64
CA VAL A 77 5.67 -0.09 17.02
C VAL A 77 4.55 -1.06 17.39
N GLU A 78 4.41 -1.30 18.71
CA GLU A 78 3.52 -2.29 19.29
C GLU A 78 2.81 -1.74 20.53
N VAL A 79 1.77 -2.41 21.00
CA VAL A 79 0.92 -1.95 22.12
C VAL A 79 1.67 -1.78 23.44
N ASN A 80 2.79 -2.47 23.62
CA ASN A 80 3.64 -2.40 24.81
C ASN A 80 4.53 -1.15 24.86
N LEU A 81 4.52 -0.29 23.86
CA LEU A 81 5.24 0.98 23.92
C LEU A 81 4.72 1.87 25.03
N THR A 82 5.64 2.51 25.78
CA THR A 82 5.29 3.55 26.73
C THR A 82 4.72 4.79 26.04
N ARG A 83 4.08 5.66 26.79
CA ARG A 83 3.53 6.92 26.26
C ARG A 83 4.62 7.76 25.59
N GLU A 84 5.80 7.85 26.20
CA GLU A 84 6.93 8.61 25.69
C GLU A 84 7.43 8.02 24.36
N GLN A 85 7.52 6.69 24.27
CA GLN A 85 7.91 5.99 23.04
C GLN A 85 6.90 6.21 21.91
N ARG A 86 5.59 6.18 22.21
CA ARG A 86 4.53 6.50 21.22
C ARG A 86 4.65 7.94 20.72
N GLN A 87 4.91 8.90 21.60
CA GLN A 87 5.13 10.30 21.23
C GLN A 87 6.40 10.49 20.38
N GLU A 88 7.47 9.75 20.67
CA GLU A 88 8.69 9.77 19.84
C GLU A 88 8.40 9.23 18.42
N VAL A 89 7.66 8.13 18.28
CA VAL A 89 7.22 7.63 16.97
C VAL A 89 6.44 8.70 16.21
N LYS A 90 5.43 9.28 16.86
CA LYS A 90 4.60 10.35 16.28
C LYS A 90 5.45 11.52 15.80
N LYS A 91 6.40 11.97 16.65
CA LYS A 91 7.29 13.08 16.34
C LYS A 91 8.15 12.78 15.11
N ARG A 92 8.75 11.58 15.02
CA ARG A 92 9.61 11.20 13.88
C ARG A 92 8.89 11.28 12.55
N PHE A 93 7.66 10.80 12.48
CA PHE A 93 6.85 10.91 11.26
C PHE A 93 6.42 12.36 11.00
N ALA A 94 6.02 13.10 12.04
CA ALA A 94 5.64 14.52 11.91
C ALA A 94 6.79 15.42 11.42
N ASP A 95 8.02 15.10 11.80
CA ASP A 95 9.25 15.82 11.37
C ASP A 95 9.75 15.38 9.98
N SER A 96 9.10 14.43 9.33
CA SER A 96 9.46 13.87 8.02
C SER A 96 8.42 14.22 6.94
N LYS A 97 8.75 13.87 5.69
CA LYS A 97 7.81 13.95 4.56
C LYS A 97 6.99 12.66 4.38
N VAL A 98 7.18 11.67 5.25
CA VAL A 98 6.54 10.36 5.15
C VAL A 98 5.38 10.27 6.13
N GLN A 99 4.18 10.07 5.63
CA GLN A 99 2.98 9.91 6.44
C GLN A 99 2.90 8.49 7.04
N LEU A 100 2.60 8.38 8.33
CA LEU A 100 2.22 7.10 8.93
C LEU A 100 0.77 6.78 8.54
N VAL A 101 0.60 6.06 7.43
CA VAL A 101 -0.71 5.76 6.84
C VAL A 101 -1.55 4.87 7.74
N GLY A 102 -0.93 3.91 8.39
CA GLY A 102 -1.64 2.99 9.28
C GLY A 102 -0.73 1.96 9.93
N LEU A 103 -1.36 1.18 10.79
CA LEU A 103 -0.74 0.00 11.39
C LEU A 103 -1.39 -1.27 10.82
N GLY A 104 -0.59 -2.17 10.26
CA GLY A 104 -1.05 -3.43 9.69
C GLY A 104 -1.10 -4.52 10.75
N SER A 105 -2.28 -4.90 11.21
CA SER A 105 -2.48 -5.97 12.18
C SER A 105 -2.70 -7.34 11.52
N THR A 106 -2.78 -8.38 12.36
CA THR A 106 -3.18 -9.73 11.97
C THR A 106 -4.51 -10.15 12.60
N PHE A 107 -5.24 -9.22 13.21
CA PHE A 107 -6.54 -9.52 13.80
C PHE A 107 -7.54 -9.99 12.74
N ASP A 108 -8.31 -11.00 13.12
CA ASP A 108 -9.39 -11.56 12.33
C ASP A 108 -10.58 -11.95 13.25
N TYR A 109 -11.78 -12.12 12.67
CA TYR A 109 -13.02 -12.25 13.44
C TYR A 109 -13.86 -13.42 12.97
N HIS A 110 -13.27 -14.36 12.21
CA HIS A 110 -13.97 -15.50 11.61
C HIS A 110 -14.16 -16.69 12.56
N THR A 111 -13.44 -16.72 13.68
CA THR A 111 -13.46 -17.86 14.61
C THR A 111 -14.85 -18.14 15.16
N PRO A 112 -15.30 -19.42 15.24
CA PRO A 112 -16.54 -19.77 15.93
C PRO A 112 -16.43 -19.72 17.47
N ASP A 113 -15.22 -19.69 18.01
CA ASP A 113 -14.97 -19.51 19.46
C ASP A 113 -15.25 -18.07 19.88
N GLN A 114 -16.35 -17.88 20.61
CA GLN A 114 -16.81 -16.54 21.02
C GLN A 114 -15.88 -15.88 22.05
N ALA A 115 -15.17 -16.66 22.88
CA ALA A 115 -14.22 -16.12 23.83
C ALA A 115 -12.98 -15.58 23.10
N LYS A 116 -12.49 -16.32 22.10
CA LYS A 116 -11.41 -15.85 21.22
C LYS A 116 -11.83 -14.62 20.42
N LEU A 117 -13.02 -14.62 19.83
CA LEU A 117 -13.56 -13.47 19.09
C LEU A 117 -13.58 -12.22 19.96
N ARG A 118 -14.07 -12.32 21.20
CA ARG A 118 -14.11 -11.18 22.12
C ARG A 118 -12.69 -10.69 22.45
N LYS A 119 -11.76 -11.61 22.69
CA LYS A 119 -10.35 -11.26 22.92
C LYS A 119 -9.74 -10.52 21.72
N ASP A 120 -10.01 -10.96 20.50
CA ASP A 120 -9.49 -10.31 19.29
C ASP A 120 -10.10 -8.92 19.11
N ILE A 121 -11.37 -8.72 19.45
CA ILE A 121 -12.02 -7.40 19.44
C ILE A 121 -11.35 -6.46 20.45
N GLU A 122 -11.13 -6.89 21.69
CA GLU A 122 -10.47 -6.05 22.70
C GLU A 122 -9.02 -5.72 22.31
N ALA A 123 -8.26 -6.70 21.82
CA ALA A 123 -6.90 -6.44 21.34
C ALA A 123 -6.89 -5.45 20.14
N THR A 124 -7.92 -5.48 19.29
CA THR A 124 -8.07 -4.51 18.20
C THR A 124 -8.32 -3.10 18.74
N ARG A 125 -9.07 -2.93 19.84
CA ARG A 125 -9.27 -1.64 20.50
C ARG A 125 -7.95 -1.07 21.02
N GLU A 126 -7.14 -1.89 21.68
CA GLU A 126 -5.80 -1.48 22.14
C GLU A 126 -4.92 -1.02 20.96
N TYR A 127 -5.02 -1.71 19.84
CA TYR A 127 -4.27 -1.37 18.63
C TYR A 127 -4.76 -0.08 17.96
N LEU A 128 -6.07 0.22 18.03
CA LEU A 128 -6.64 1.51 17.60
C LEU A 128 -6.15 2.67 18.47
N VAL A 129 -6.03 2.46 19.79
CA VAL A 129 -5.44 3.44 20.70
C VAL A 129 -3.96 3.66 20.36
N LEU A 130 -3.21 2.59 20.12
CA LEU A 130 -1.81 2.72 19.66
C LEU A 130 -1.74 3.55 18.38
N ALA A 131 -2.58 3.24 17.38
CA ALA A 131 -2.60 3.97 16.11
C ALA A 131 -2.85 5.48 16.32
N HIS A 132 -3.82 5.83 17.17
CA HIS A 132 -4.08 7.22 17.55
C HIS A 132 -2.83 7.87 18.18
N ASP A 133 -2.22 7.21 19.15
CA ASP A 133 -1.12 7.78 19.95
C ASP A 133 0.15 8.00 19.10
N VAL A 134 0.44 7.12 18.16
CA VAL A 134 1.59 7.24 17.25
C VAL A 134 1.33 8.12 16.03
N GLY A 135 0.11 8.64 15.87
CA GLY A 135 -0.26 9.53 14.77
C GLY A 135 -0.56 8.81 13.45
N ALA A 136 -0.90 7.53 13.50
CA ALA A 136 -1.40 6.80 12.33
C ALA A 136 -2.85 7.19 12.00
N HIS A 137 -3.25 6.97 10.74
CA HIS A 137 -4.60 7.32 10.26
C HIS A 137 -5.57 6.12 10.24
N GLY A 138 -5.22 5.01 10.86
CA GLY A 138 -6.07 3.83 10.96
C GLY A 138 -5.29 2.55 11.12
N ILE A 139 -6.03 1.46 11.15
CA ILE A 139 -5.46 0.11 11.19
C ILE A 139 -5.98 -0.75 10.05
N LYS A 140 -5.20 -1.75 9.65
CA LYS A 140 -5.62 -2.80 8.74
C LYS A 140 -5.89 -4.09 9.53
N VAL A 141 -7.02 -4.74 9.26
CA VAL A 141 -7.44 -6.03 9.80
C VAL A 141 -7.80 -6.99 8.68
N ARG A 142 -7.97 -8.28 8.98
CA ARG A 142 -8.24 -9.31 7.98
C ARG A 142 -9.53 -10.06 8.29
N PRO A 143 -10.30 -10.54 7.28
CA PRO A 143 -11.39 -11.50 7.49
C PRO A 143 -10.86 -12.94 7.67
N ASN A 144 -9.84 -13.29 6.95
CA ASN A 144 -8.88 -14.38 6.92
C ASN A 144 -9.39 -15.77 6.50
N ALA A 145 -10.56 -16.27 6.96
CA ALA A 145 -11.06 -17.59 6.56
C ALA A 145 -12.58 -17.76 6.72
N LEU A 146 -13.07 -18.87 6.17
CA LEU A 146 -14.44 -19.36 6.34
C LEU A 146 -14.33 -20.76 6.97
N PRO A 147 -14.62 -20.93 8.28
CA PRO A 147 -14.63 -22.22 8.93
C PRO A 147 -15.63 -23.17 8.25
N PRO A 148 -15.23 -24.39 7.84
CA PRO A 148 -16.08 -25.28 7.05
C PRO A 148 -17.32 -25.78 7.82
N GLU A 149 -17.26 -25.80 9.15
CA GLU A 149 -18.34 -26.20 10.04
C GLU A 149 -19.41 -25.12 10.28
N VAL A 150 -19.17 -23.89 9.83
CA VAL A 150 -20.08 -22.76 10.02
C VAL A 150 -20.61 -22.31 8.67
N PRO A 151 -21.95 -22.11 8.51
CA PRO A 151 -22.48 -21.53 7.27
C PRO A 151 -21.79 -20.21 6.93
N VAL A 152 -21.37 -20.05 5.67
CA VAL A 152 -20.62 -18.88 5.17
C VAL A 152 -21.32 -17.57 5.57
N ALA A 153 -22.63 -17.46 5.36
CA ALA A 153 -23.39 -16.26 5.70
C ALA A 153 -23.30 -15.88 7.19
N LYS A 154 -23.20 -16.88 8.08
CA LYS A 154 -23.03 -16.63 9.53
C LYS A 154 -21.66 -16.07 9.86
N THR A 155 -20.61 -16.60 9.21
CA THR A 155 -19.24 -16.12 9.40
C THR A 155 -19.10 -14.70 8.88
N LEU A 156 -19.59 -14.40 7.67
CA LEU A 156 -19.55 -13.05 7.10
C LEU A 156 -20.30 -12.04 7.98
N ALA A 157 -21.48 -12.42 8.47
CA ALA A 157 -22.27 -11.57 9.36
C ALA A 157 -21.59 -11.37 10.73
N GLN A 158 -20.89 -12.38 11.26
CA GLN A 158 -20.11 -12.23 12.51
C GLN A 158 -18.97 -11.23 12.34
N ILE A 159 -18.18 -11.37 11.26
CA ILE A 159 -17.09 -10.44 10.95
C ILE A 159 -17.65 -9.02 10.79
N GLY A 160 -18.75 -8.85 10.03
CA GLY A 160 -19.37 -7.54 9.83
C GLY A 160 -19.85 -6.90 11.14
N ARG A 161 -20.50 -7.64 12.04
CA ARG A 161 -20.90 -7.11 13.36
C ARG A 161 -19.72 -6.70 14.22
N ALA A 162 -18.65 -7.51 14.26
CA ALA A 162 -17.44 -7.15 14.98
C ALA A 162 -16.82 -5.85 14.45
N LEU A 163 -16.78 -5.68 13.13
CA LEU A 163 -16.28 -4.46 12.50
C LEU A 163 -17.19 -3.26 12.75
N GLY A 164 -18.51 -3.43 12.80
CA GLY A 164 -19.45 -2.36 13.16
C GLY A 164 -19.21 -1.85 14.60
N GLU A 165 -19.08 -2.77 15.57
CA GLU A 165 -18.73 -2.44 16.97
C GLU A 165 -17.38 -1.73 17.07
N LEU A 166 -16.37 -2.21 16.36
CA LEU A 166 -15.05 -1.62 16.31
C LEU A 166 -15.03 -0.28 15.58
N GLY A 167 -15.92 -0.11 14.60
CA GLY A 167 -16.09 1.14 13.85
C GLY A 167 -16.50 2.30 14.73
N ASP A 168 -17.43 2.09 15.67
CA ASP A 168 -17.80 3.11 16.67
C ASP A 168 -16.58 3.51 17.51
N PHE A 169 -15.85 2.53 18.02
CA PHE A 169 -14.63 2.79 18.79
C PHE A 169 -13.55 3.52 17.98
N ALA A 170 -13.36 3.13 16.72
CA ALA A 170 -12.41 3.78 15.82
C ALA A 170 -12.79 5.25 15.55
N ARG A 171 -14.08 5.53 15.27
CA ARG A 171 -14.60 6.90 15.09
C ARG A 171 -14.29 7.78 16.30
N ASP A 172 -14.55 7.28 17.50
CA ASP A 172 -14.37 8.04 18.74
C ASP A 172 -12.88 8.35 19.02
N HIS A 173 -11.96 7.65 18.37
CA HIS A 173 -10.51 7.90 18.40
C HIS A 173 -9.97 8.56 17.12
N GLY A 174 -10.84 9.02 16.21
CA GLY A 174 -10.42 9.63 14.94
C GLY A 174 -9.69 8.67 14.00
N GLN A 175 -10.00 7.37 14.10
CA GLN A 175 -9.36 6.31 13.33
C GLN A 175 -10.32 5.68 12.33
N VAL A 176 -9.76 4.96 11.35
CA VAL A 176 -10.52 4.11 10.43
C VAL A 176 -10.00 2.67 10.49
N ILE A 177 -10.86 1.73 10.14
CA ILE A 177 -10.53 0.32 10.00
C ILE A 177 -10.59 -0.06 8.52
N ARG A 178 -9.52 -0.65 8.04
CA ARG A 178 -9.37 -1.12 6.65
C ARG A 178 -9.41 -2.64 6.65
N LEU A 179 -10.52 -3.21 6.17
CA LEU A 179 -10.66 -4.65 5.98
C LEU A 179 -9.92 -5.07 4.72
N GLU A 180 -8.84 -5.80 4.89
CA GLU A 180 -8.07 -6.32 3.76
C GLU A 180 -8.85 -7.39 3.01
N VAL A 181 -8.92 -7.29 1.70
CA VAL A 181 -9.46 -8.34 0.82
C VAL A 181 -8.49 -9.51 0.81
N HIS A 182 -8.61 -10.41 1.79
CA HIS A 182 -7.61 -11.43 2.12
C HIS A 182 -8.23 -12.72 2.65
N GLY A 183 -7.52 -13.84 2.48
CA GLY A 183 -7.82 -15.13 3.11
C GLY A 183 -8.63 -16.09 2.25
N ALA A 184 -8.63 -17.36 2.66
CA ALA A 184 -9.34 -18.42 1.95
C ALA A 184 -10.85 -18.19 1.96
N GLY A 185 -11.45 -18.01 0.78
CA GLY A 185 -12.87 -17.68 0.60
C GLY A 185 -13.24 -16.24 0.95
N THR A 186 -12.48 -15.57 1.80
CA THR A 186 -12.72 -14.19 2.21
C THR A 186 -11.95 -13.15 1.38
N SER A 187 -11.06 -13.57 0.49
CA SER A 187 -10.49 -12.71 -0.55
C SER A 187 -11.43 -12.51 -1.74
N PHE A 188 -12.61 -13.12 -1.74
CA PHE A 188 -13.62 -12.97 -2.79
C PHE A 188 -14.43 -11.68 -2.58
N PRO A 189 -14.37 -10.69 -3.49
CA PRO A 189 -14.96 -9.37 -3.27
C PRO A 189 -16.45 -9.35 -2.90
N PRO A 190 -17.33 -10.22 -3.42
CA PRO A 190 -18.73 -10.31 -2.95
C PRO A 190 -18.87 -10.66 -1.47
N HIS A 191 -17.97 -11.46 -0.90
CA HIS A 191 -17.96 -11.73 0.54
C HIS A 191 -17.53 -10.50 1.34
N ILE A 192 -16.52 -9.77 0.87
CA ILE A 192 -16.11 -8.49 1.47
C ILE A 192 -17.27 -7.49 1.44
N LYS A 193 -17.97 -7.38 0.32
CA LYS A 193 -19.17 -6.52 0.20
C LYS A 193 -20.20 -6.87 1.28
N THR A 194 -20.50 -8.15 1.47
CA THR A 194 -21.43 -8.62 2.50
C THR A 194 -20.96 -8.24 3.92
N ILE A 195 -19.67 -8.38 4.20
CA ILE A 195 -19.09 -8.00 5.50
C ILE A 195 -19.24 -6.48 5.72
N LEU A 196 -18.88 -5.67 4.73
CA LEU A 196 -18.92 -4.20 4.84
C LEU A 196 -20.36 -3.68 4.93
N ASP A 197 -21.30 -4.28 4.21
CA ASP A 197 -22.72 -3.95 4.32
C ASP A 197 -23.29 -4.30 5.70
N THR A 198 -22.84 -5.41 6.28
CA THR A 198 -23.24 -5.81 7.64
C THR A 198 -22.63 -4.87 8.69
N ALA A 199 -21.39 -4.47 8.53
CA ALA A 199 -20.75 -3.50 9.41
C ALA A 199 -21.42 -2.13 9.33
N ASN A 200 -21.82 -1.71 8.14
CA ASN A 200 -22.54 -0.47 7.82
C ASN A 200 -22.02 0.75 8.60
N HIS A 201 -20.72 0.95 8.62
CA HIS A 201 -20.10 1.98 9.42
C HIS A 201 -19.18 2.90 8.57
N PRO A 202 -19.24 4.25 8.74
CA PRO A 202 -18.42 5.18 7.93
C PRO A 202 -16.91 5.05 8.20
N SER A 203 -16.51 4.62 9.39
CA SER A 203 -15.09 4.40 9.72
C SER A 203 -14.58 3.01 9.35
N VAL A 204 -15.36 2.20 8.64
CA VAL A 204 -14.98 0.86 8.16
C VAL A 204 -15.03 0.84 6.65
N GLY A 205 -13.92 0.50 6.02
CA GLY A 205 -13.80 0.37 4.58
C GLY A 205 -12.86 -0.77 4.17
N ALA A 206 -12.67 -0.94 2.87
CA ALA A 206 -11.80 -1.96 2.31
C ALA A 206 -10.35 -1.47 2.15
N CYS A 207 -9.40 -2.37 2.39
CA CYS A 207 -8.10 -2.35 1.78
C CYS A 207 -8.16 -3.28 0.56
N TRP A 208 -8.23 -2.70 -0.64
CA TRP A 208 -8.18 -3.49 -1.87
C TRP A 208 -6.80 -4.14 -1.99
N ASN A 209 -6.77 -5.47 -2.09
CA ASN A 209 -5.50 -6.20 -2.08
C ASN A 209 -5.39 -7.03 -3.37
N SER A 210 -4.75 -6.55 -4.39
CA SER A 210 -4.60 -7.10 -5.75
C SER A 210 -4.44 -8.64 -5.82
N ASN A 211 -5.55 -9.36 -5.57
CA ASN A 211 -5.61 -10.82 -5.52
C ASN A 211 -6.02 -11.43 -6.86
N PRO A 212 -5.61 -12.66 -7.17
CA PRO A 212 -6.18 -13.41 -8.29
C PRO A 212 -7.71 -13.55 -8.21
N THR A 213 -8.27 -13.68 -7.00
CA THR A 213 -9.72 -13.78 -6.74
C THR A 213 -10.51 -12.53 -7.12
N ASP A 214 -9.86 -11.39 -7.36
CA ASP A 214 -10.52 -10.21 -7.90
C ASP A 214 -11.05 -10.43 -9.34
N LEU A 215 -10.52 -11.44 -10.04
CA LEU A 215 -10.93 -11.81 -11.40
C LEU A 215 -12.04 -12.88 -11.43
N ASP A 216 -12.39 -13.47 -10.29
CA ASP A 216 -13.36 -14.56 -10.19
C ASP A 216 -14.81 -14.09 -10.31
N GLY A 217 -15.71 -15.04 -10.49
CA GLY A 217 -17.15 -14.81 -10.57
C GLY A 217 -17.56 -13.98 -11.79
N GLU A 218 -18.16 -12.81 -11.59
CA GLU A 218 -18.56 -11.90 -12.68
C GLU A 218 -17.41 -11.05 -13.22
N GLY A 219 -16.18 -11.29 -12.72
CA GLY A 219 -14.96 -10.68 -13.21
C GLY A 219 -14.57 -9.39 -12.52
N TRP A 220 -13.39 -8.91 -12.89
CA TRP A 220 -12.69 -7.82 -12.19
C TRP A 220 -13.50 -6.52 -12.12
N ASP A 221 -14.16 -6.10 -13.22
CA ASP A 221 -14.94 -4.85 -13.25
C ASP A 221 -16.10 -4.88 -12.28
N HIS A 222 -16.85 -5.98 -12.28
CA HIS A 222 -17.95 -6.18 -11.34
C HIS A 222 -17.46 -6.15 -9.89
N ASN A 223 -16.40 -6.89 -9.60
CA ASN A 223 -15.84 -6.99 -8.27
C ASN A 223 -15.28 -5.63 -7.77
N PHE A 224 -14.66 -4.84 -8.64
CA PHE A 224 -14.25 -3.49 -8.32
C PHE A 224 -15.44 -2.58 -8.02
N ASP A 225 -16.49 -2.64 -8.84
CA ASP A 225 -17.70 -1.83 -8.67
C ASP A 225 -18.45 -2.13 -7.37
N LEU A 226 -18.39 -3.37 -6.85
CA LEU A 226 -18.96 -3.72 -5.55
C LEU A 226 -18.31 -2.96 -4.39
N LEU A 227 -17.02 -2.64 -4.47
CA LEU A 227 -16.24 -2.11 -3.35
C LEU A 227 -15.77 -0.67 -3.54
N LYS A 228 -15.84 -0.11 -4.76
CA LYS A 228 -15.22 1.18 -5.13
C LYS A 228 -15.52 2.33 -4.18
N ASP A 229 -16.75 2.42 -3.65
CA ASP A 229 -17.18 3.50 -2.76
C ASP A 229 -16.72 3.32 -1.30
N LYS A 230 -16.11 2.18 -1.00
CA LYS A 230 -15.59 1.81 0.32
C LYS A 230 -14.08 1.54 0.34
N ILE A 231 -13.39 1.76 -0.77
CA ILE A 231 -11.93 1.60 -0.81
C ILE A 231 -11.27 2.75 -0.03
N PHE A 232 -10.57 2.41 1.05
CA PHE A 232 -9.84 3.36 1.88
C PHE A 232 -8.33 3.36 1.61
N CYS A 233 -7.78 2.24 1.17
CA CYS A 233 -6.42 2.11 0.67
C CYS A 233 -6.31 0.89 -0.26
N VAL A 234 -5.16 0.79 -0.92
CA VAL A 234 -4.87 -0.29 -1.86
C VAL A 234 -3.52 -0.88 -1.54
N HIS A 235 -3.42 -2.20 -1.41
CA HIS A 235 -2.17 -2.95 -1.43
C HIS A 235 -1.89 -3.45 -2.85
N MET A 236 -0.68 -3.24 -3.33
CA MET A 236 -0.28 -3.63 -4.67
C MET A 236 0.99 -4.47 -4.61
N ARG A 237 0.95 -5.62 -5.30
CA ARG A 237 2.13 -6.46 -5.54
C ARG A 237 3.08 -5.77 -6.55
N ASP A 238 4.09 -6.47 -7.00
CA ASP A 238 4.96 -5.99 -8.07
C ASP A 238 4.16 -5.61 -9.31
N LEU A 239 4.31 -4.38 -9.78
CA LEU A 239 3.51 -3.82 -10.89
C LEU A 239 3.87 -4.43 -12.25
N PHE A 240 5.03 -5.07 -12.38
CA PHE A 240 5.48 -5.69 -13.64
C PHE A 240 4.82 -7.04 -13.95
N ILE A 241 4.15 -7.66 -12.97
CA ILE A 241 3.51 -8.96 -13.18
C ILE A 241 2.33 -8.85 -14.14
N GLU A 242 2.15 -9.87 -14.98
CA GLU A 242 1.16 -9.88 -16.06
C GLU A 242 -0.16 -10.57 -15.66
N ASP A 243 -0.18 -11.23 -14.51
CA ASP A 243 -1.34 -12.00 -14.00
C ASP A 243 -2.39 -11.11 -13.31
N TYR A 244 -2.15 -9.80 -13.22
CA TYR A 244 -3.07 -8.85 -12.59
C TYR A 244 -3.15 -7.52 -13.34
N PRO A 245 -4.35 -6.95 -13.56
CA PRO A 245 -4.53 -5.76 -14.40
C PRO A 245 -4.23 -4.44 -13.66
N PHE A 246 -2.99 -4.22 -13.20
CA PHE A 246 -2.61 -3.03 -12.43
C PHE A 246 -2.88 -1.70 -13.15
N ARG A 247 -2.60 -1.63 -14.46
CA ARG A 247 -2.91 -0.41 -15.23
C ARG A 247 -4.41 -0.10 -15.19
N LYS A 248 -5.26 -1.12 -15.34
CA LYS A 248 -6.71 -0.98 -15.22
C LYS A 248 -7.13 -0.53 -13.82
N LEU A 249 -6.56 -1.13 -12.77
CA LEU A 249 -6.83 -0.73 -11.38
C LEU A 249 -6.55 0.76 -11.17
N LEU A 250 -5.36 1.24 -11.55
CA LEU A 250 -4.98 2.65 -11.38
C LEU A 250 -5.86 3.58 -12.22
N THR A 251 -6.23 3.19 -13.45
CA THR A 251 -7.19 3.93 -14.29
C THR A 251 -8.56 4.04 -13.62
N ARG A 252 -9.07 2.95 -13.05
CA ARG A 252 -10.37 2.93 -12.38
C ARG A 252 -10.36 3.73 -11.08
N LEU A 253 -9.29 3.67 -10.29
CA LEU A 253 -9.11 4.50 -9.10
C LEU A 253 -9.08 6.00 -9.45
N ASN A 254 -8.37 6.38 -10.52
CA ASN A 254 -8.39 7.76 -11.02
C ASN A 254 -9.81 8.18 -11.46
N ALA A 255 -10.55 7.30 -12.14
CA ALA A 255 -11.90 7.58 -12.62
C ALA A 255 -12.91 7.84 -11.50
N ILE A 256 -12.74 7.20 -10.34
CA ILE A 256 -13.58 7.46 -9.15
C ILE A 256 -13.04 8.59 -8.26
N ASN A 257 -12.01 9.31 -8.71
CA ASN A 257 -11.33 10.37 -7.95
C ASN A 257 -10.75 9.90 -6.61
N PHE A 258 -10.24 8.68 -6.54
CA PHE A 258 -9.57 8.17 -5.36
C PHE A 258 -8.30 8.99 -5.08
N THR A 259 -8.15 9.48 -3.85
CA THR A 259 -7.02 10.30 -3.39
C THR A 259 -6.24 9.65 -2.25
N GLY A 260 -6.56 8.39 -1.95
CA GLY A 260 -5.91 7.64 -0.87
C GLY A 260 -4.55 7.06 -1.27
N PHE A 261 -4.03 6.23 -0.42
CA PHE A 261 -2.74 5.57 -0.61
C PHE A 261 -2.86 4.27 -1.43
N CYS A 262 -1.96 4.15 -2.41
CA CYS A 262 -1.56 2.93 -3.06
C CYS A 262 -0.26 2.46 -2.39
N LEU A 263 -0.29 1.36 -1.68
CA LEU A 263 0.82 0.86 -0.87
C LEU A 263 1.47 -0.34 -1.57
N ALA A 264 2.77 -0.23 -1.84
CA ALA A 264 3.57 -1.32 -2.38
C ALA A 264 3.80 -2.38 -1.31
N GLU A 265 3.32 -3.59 -1.53
CA GLU A 265 3.55 -4.78 -0.71
C GLU A 265 4.35 -5.78 -1.55
N ILE A 266 5.68 -5.64 -1.50
CA ILE A 266 6.59 -6.28 -2.45
C ILE A 266 7.70 -7.07 -1.74
N PRO A 267 8.31 -8.06 -2.42
CA PRO A 267 9.36 -8.90 -1.86
C PRO A 267 10.59 -8.12 -1.39
N ALA A 268 11.36 -8.74 -0.50
CA ALA A 268 12.66 -8.25 -0.08
C ALA A 268 13.64 -8.14 -1.27
N SER A 269 14.56 -7.19 -1.19
CA SER A 269 15.58 -6.95 -2.22
C SER A 269 16.91 -6.58 -1.59
N ALA A 270 18.00 -6.96 -2.23
CA ALA A 270 19.35 -6.53 -1.85
C ALA A 270 19.59 -5.02 -2.15
N ASP A 271 18.81 -4.43 -3.06
CA ASP A 271 18.86 -2.99 -3.39
C ASP A 271 17.43 -2.41 -3.34
N PRO A 272 16.88 -2.26 -2.13
CA PRO A 272 15.47 -1.92 -1.95
C PRO A 272 15.13 -0.52 -2.47
N VAL A 273 16.00 0.46 -2.28
CA VAL A 273 15.75 1.84 -2.72
C VAL A 273 15.68 1.92 -4.25
N ARG A 274 16.52 1.17 -4.95
CA ARG A 274 16.47 1.07 -6.42
C ARG A 274 15.16 0.45 -6.89
N VAL A 275 14.73 -0.65 -6.24
CA VAL A 275 13.43 -1.29 -6.52
C VAL A 275 12.28 -0.31 -6.31
N MET A 276 12.26 0.42 -5.19
CA MET A 276 11.24 1.43 -4.91
C MET A 276 11.20 2.53 -5.97
N LYS A 277 12.36 3.00 -6.46
CA LYS A 277 12.41 4.00 -7.54
C LYS A 277 11.84 3.47 -8.86
N TYR A 278 12.15 2.22 -9.24
CA TYR A 278 11.54 1.59 -10.41
C TYR A 278 10.04 1.37 -10.24
N TYR A 279 9.63 0.94 -9.06
CA TYR A 279 8.22 0.78 -8.72
C TYR A 279 7.44 2.10 -8.91
N ARG A 280 7.99 3.19 -8.35
CA ARG A 280 7.40 4.52 -8.51
C ARG A 280 7.32 4.96 -9.97
N ALA A 281 8.38 4.76 -10.75
CA ALA A 281 8.38 5.10 -12.17
C ALA A 281 7.29 4.34 -12.93
N LEU A 282 7.14 3.03 -12.69
CA LEU A 282 6.10 2.23 -13.32
C LEU A 282 4.69 2.63 -12.86
N TRP A 283 4.51 2.93 -11.56
CA TRP A 283 3.25 3.44 -11.01
C TRP A 283 2.81 4.76 -11.67
N LEU A 284 3.75 5.67 -11.91
CA LEU A 284 3.49 6.92 -12.63
C LEU A 284 3.16 6.66 -14.11
N ALA A 285 3.94 5.79 -14.77
CA ALA A 285 3.74 5.44 -16.18
C ALA A 285 2.37 4.82 -16.44
N TYR A 286 1.91 3.92 -15.56
CA TYR A 286 0.58 3.30 -15.69
C TYR A 286 -0.58 4.30 -15.54
N GLN A 287 -0.33 5.46 -14.95
CA GLN A 287 -1.30 6.57 -14.85
C GLN A 287 -1.11 7.63 -15.94
N GLU A 288 -0.20 7.40 -16.89
CA GLU A 288 0.12 8.34 -17.97
C GLU A 288 0.58 9.73 -17.44
N LEU A 289 1.43 9.70 -16.41
CA LEU A 289 1.94 10.88 -15.72
C LEU A 289 3.41 11.20 -16.07
N LEU A 290 4.05 10.36 -16.90
CA LEU A 290 5.41 10.57 -17.41
C LEU A 290 5.41 11.03 -18.85
#